data_2b0a6dffc1fdecc0e3ed6aba373065db
#
_entry.id   2b0a6dffc1fdecc0e3ed6aba373065db
#
_cell.length_a   1.000
_cell.length_b   1.000
_cell.length_c   1.000
_cell.angle_alpha   90.00
_cell.angle_beta   90.00
_cell.angle_gamma   90.00
#
_symmetry.space_group_name_H-M   'P 1'
#
loop_
_entity.id
_entity.type
_entity.pdbx_description
1 polymer ?
#
loop_
_entity_poly.entity_id
_entity_poly.type
_entity_poly.pdbx_seq_one_letter_code
_entity_poly.pdbx_strand_id
1 'polypeptide(L)'
;MSTPTVRRRRLGVKLRALRDARGLTLEEVAEKSNGGITVAKLSRLETARSAAKAPDVELLLDLYGVDDRELRTALLALTREGARRGWWQSYRGVLSPAYEDLISLEAEATSVRTWQIGVIPGLLQTGEYARELMTSIGMSEAVEDKVDALVEVRLARQSVLTRESPLNLWAIIAEGALRTRCVGAGVMRDQLGRLLERGRRPNVTIQVLPSDSPPHVGQMGSYSVLGFEDYADLDVVHVESLTAALYVEDGGQVGVYRDAFERLRAAALSVEASAERIEQIREEHGPR
;
A
#
# COMPACT_ATOMS: atom_id res chain seq x y z
N MET A 1 -1.21 -12.06 21.85
CA MET A 1 -1.02 -12.73 20.52
C MET A 1 -0.62 -11.66 19.53
N SER A 2 0.49 -11.79 18.81
CA SER A 2 0.87 -10.82 17.78
C SER A 2 -0.15 -10.87 16.63
N THR A 3 -0.55 -9.72 16.14
CA THR A 3 -1.43 -9.59 14.97
C THR A 3 -0.76 -10.27 13.75
N PRO A 4 -1.49 -11.10 12.96
CA PRO A 4 -0.92 -11.72 11.78
C PRO A 4 -0.45 -10.65 10.78
N THR A 5 0.70 -10.87 10.16
CA THR A 5 1.19 -9.97 9.10
C THR A 5 0.27 -10.01 7.88
N VAL A 6 0.25 -8.91 7.10
CA VAL A 6 -0.52 -8.84 5.84
C VAL A 6 -0.16 -10.00 4.90
N ARG A 7 1.12 -10.37 4.82
CA ARG A 7 1.57 -11.54 4.03
C ARG A 7 0.87 -12.83 4.40
N ARG A 8 0.76 -13.12 5.71
CA ARG A 8 0.07 -14.33 6.19
C ARG A 8 -1.42 -14.30 5.86
N ARG A 9 -2.06 -13.12 6.00
CA ARG A 9 -3.47 -12.97 5.67
C ARG A 9 -3.71 -13.15 4.18
N ARG A 10 -2.90 -12.53 3.31
CA ARG A 10 -2.97 -12.70 1.84
C ARG A 10 -2.87 -14.17 1.44
N LEU A 11 -1.88 -14.89 1.98
CA LEU A 11 -1.72 -16.32 1.70
C LEU A 11 -2.95 -17.11 2.18
N GLY A 12 -3.41 -16.85 3.40
CA GLY A 12 -4.57 -17.55 3.97
C GLY A 12 -5.85 -17.33 3.18
N VAL A 13 -6.15 -16.06 2.82
CA VAL A 13 -7.32 -15.70 1.99
C VAL A 13 -7.25 -16.39 0.62
N LYS A 14 -6.08 -16.40 -0.03
CA LYS A 14 -5.94 -17.02 -1.35
C LYS A 14 -6.03 -18.55 -1.29
N LEU A 15 -5.43 -19.20 -0.29
CA LEU A 15 -5.57 -20.64 -0.10
C LEU A 15 -7.03 -21.04 0.12
N ARG A 16 -7.77 -20.27 0.93
CA ARG A 16 -9.19 -20.48 1.13
C ARG A 16 -9.98 -20.30 -0.15
N ALA A 17 -9.76 -19.23 -0.90
CA ALA A 17 -10.45 -18.99 -2.18
C ALA A 17 -10.19 -20.12 -3.19
N LEU A 18 -8.96 -20.64 -3.27
CA LEU A 18 -8.62 -21.78 -4.13
C LEU A 18 -9.33 -23.06 -3.70
N ARG A 19 -9.42 -23.34 -2.39
CA ARG A 19 -10.16 -24.47 -1.84
C ARG A 19 -11.67 -24.36 -2.14
N ASP A 20 -12.25 -23.20 -1.87
CA ASP A 20 -13.67 -22.92 -2.09
C ASP A 20 -14.04 -23.03 -3.58
N ALA A 21 -13.17 -22.57 -4.49
CA ALA A 21 -13.34 -22.72 -5.94
C ALA A 21 -13.35 -24.19 -6.41
N ARG A 22 -12.76 -25.10 -5.62
CA ARG A 22 -12.82 -26.55 -5.87
C ARG A 22 -14.00 -27.23 -5.14
N GLY A 23 -14.79 -26.47 -4.40
CA GLY A 23 -15.90 -26.98 -3.62
C GLY A 23 -15.48 -27.90 -2.47
N LEU A 24 -14.22 -27.83 -2.01
CA LEU A 24 -13.69 -28.71 -0.98
C LEU A 24 -13.91 -28.15 0.43
N THR A 25 -14.33 -29.02 1.35
CA THR A 25 -14.35 -28.75 2.79
C THR A 25 -12.95 -28.88 3.39
N LEU A 26 -12.76 -28.39 4.62
CA LEU A 26 -11.49 -28.54 5.35
C LEU A 26 -11.19 -30.04 5.62
N GLU A 27 -12.23 -30.81 5.90
CA GLU A 27 -12.19 -32.26 6.18
C GLU A 27 -11.74 -33.04 4.92
N GLU A 28 -12.31 -32.74 3.76
CA GLU A 28 -11.95 -33.40 2.50
C GLU A 28 -10.52 -33.12 2.09
N VAL A 29 -10.01 -31.88 2.33
CA VAL A 29 -8.60 -31.56 2.08
C VAL A 29 -7.68 -32.32 3.05
N ALA A 30 -8.06 -32.42 4.33
CA ALA A 30 -7.28 -33.18 5.30
C ALA A 30 -7.20 -34.68 4.92
N GLU A 31 -8.30 -35.28 4.49
CA GLU A 31 -8.37 -36.66 4.00
C GLU A 31 -7.49 -36.86 2.76
N LYS A 32 -7.67 -36.03 1.74
CA LYS A 32 -6.90 -36.10 0.47
C LYS A 32 -5.41 -35.86 0.66
N SER A 33 -5.03 -35.12 1.72
CA SER A 33 -3.61 -34.87 2.04
C SER A 33 -2.86 -36.09 2.61
N ASN A 34 -3.55 -37.21 2.84
CA ASN A 34 -2.98 -38.43 3.44
C ASN A 34 -2.17 -38.16 4.72
N GLY A 35 -2.68 -37.29 5.58
CA GLY A 35 -2.03 -36.92 6.85
C GLY A 35 -1.01 -35.77 6.76
N GLY A 36 -0.76 -35.23 5.59
CA GLY A 36 0.15 -34.07 5.42
C GLY A 36 -0.40 -32.79 6.03
N ILE A 37 -1.73 -32.60 5.96
CA ILE A 37 -2.43 -31.42 6.52
C ILE A 37 -3.61 -31.89 7.37
N THR A 38 -3.70 -31.39 8.61
CA THR A 38 -4.88 -31.63 9.47
C THR A 38 -5.90 -30.49 9.30
N VAL A 39 -7.17 -30.74 9.56
CA VAL A 39 -8.26 -29.75 9.58
C VAL A 39 -7.85 -28.51 10.40
N ALA A 40 -7.36 -28.75 11.63
CA ALA A 40 -6.94 -27.66 12.51
C ALA A 40 -5.74 -26.86 11.96
N LYS A 41 -4.81 -27.51 11.27
CA LYS A 41 -3.66 -26.84 10.62
C LYS A 41 -4.14 -25.99 9.45
N LEU A 42 -4.98 -26.53 8.56
CA LEU A 42 -5.53 -25.83 7.42
C LEU A 42 -6.33 -24.61 7.86
N SER A 43 -7.25 -24.78 8.82
CA SER A 43 -8.03 -23.67 9.37
C SER A 43 -7.13 -22.56 9.95
N ARG A 44 -6.03 -22.88 10.63
CA ARG A 44 -5.09 -21.88 11.13
C ARG A 44 -4.30 -21.20 10.02
N LEU A 45 -3.98 -21.88 8.94
CA LEU A 45 -3.34 -21.31 7.76
C LEU A 45 -4.26 -20.32 7.05
N GLU A 46 -5.50 -20.73 6.75
CA GLU A 46 -6.50 -19.90 6.08
C GLU A 46 -6.92 -18.68 6.90
N THR A 47 -6.88 -18.78 8.23
CA THR A 47 -7.16 -17.65 9.15
C THR A 47 -5.90 -16.89 9.59
N ALA A 48 -4.75 -17.16 8.97
CA ALA A 48 -3.46 -16.54 9.25
C ALA A 48 -2.97 -16.68 10.72
N ARG A 49 -3.56 -17.61 11.51
CA ARG A 49 -3.18 -17.86 12.90
C ARG A 49 -1.88 -18.63 13.06
N SER A 50 -1.37 -19.21 11.99
CA SER A 50 -0.04 -19.85 11.95
C SER A 50 0.69 -19.50 10.65
N ALA A 51 2.02 -19.51 10.73
CA ALA A 51 2.86 -19.39 9.55
C ALA A 51 2.73 -20.65 8.68
N ALA A 52 2.67 -20.47 7.36
CA ALA A 52 2.69 -21.56 6.41
C ALA A 52 4.13 -21.91 6.03
N LYS A 53 4.43 -23.20 5.91
CA LYS A 53 5.70 -23.67 5.36
C LYS A 53 5.55 -23.96 3.87
N ALA A 54 6.60 -23.73 3.08
CA ALA A 54 6.56 -23.96 1.64
C ALA A 54 6.05 -25.35 1.25
N PRO A 55 6.50 -26.47 1.86
CA PRO A 55 5.99 -27.80 1.52
C PRO A 55 4.48 -27.97 1.79
N ASP A 56 3.94 -27.30 2.82
CA ASP A 56 2.50 -27.34 3.10
C ASP A 56 1.70 -26.63 2.00
N VAL A 57 2.21 -25.49 1.54
CA VAL A 57 1.57 -24.73 0.46
C VAL A 57 1.67 -25.47 -0.85
N GLU A 58 2.82 -26.06 -1.19
CA GLU A 58 2.98 -26.89 -2.39
C GLU A 58 1.96 -28.02 -2.42
N LEU A 59 1.83 -28.77 -1.31
CA LEU A 59 0.84 -29.84 -1.19
C LEU A 59 -0.60 -29.34 -1.40
N LEU A 60 -0.95 -28.20 -0.81
CA LEU A 60 -2.29 -27.62 -0.98
C LEU A 60 -2.52 -27.18 -2.42
N LEU A 61 -1.55 -26.56 -3.08
CA LEU A 61 -1.65 -26.16 -4.49
C LEU A 61 -1.82 -27.34 -5.41
N ASP A 62 -1.13 -28.46 -5.13
CA ASP A 62 -1.31 -29.72 -5.88
C ASP A 62 -2.73 -30.27 -5.68
N LEU A 63 -3.25 -30.32 -4.44
CA LEU A 63 -4.59 -30.78 -4.13
C LEU A 63 -5.69 -29.91 -4.77
N TYR A 64 -5.42 -28.59 -4.88
CA TYR A 64 -6.33 -27.65 -5.52
C TYR A 64 -6.19 -27.61 -7.04
N GLY A 65 -5.25 -28.38 -7.62
CA GLY A 65 -5.00 -28.44 -9.07
C GLY A 65 -4.60 -27.09 -9.64
N VAL A 66 -3.71 -26.38 -8.94
CA VAL A 66 -3.16 -25.11 -9.41
C VAL A 66 -1.94 -25.39 -10.26
N ASP A 67 -2.10 -25.38 -11.60
CA ASP A 67 -1.03 -25.64 -12.56
C ASP A 67 -0.26 -24.39 -12.96
N ASP A 68 -0.80 -23.22 -12.67
CA ASP A 68 -0.20 -21.92 -12.97
C ASP A 68 1.11 -21.73 -12.18
N ARG A 69 2.24 -21.78 -12.89
CA ARG A 69 3.58 -21.69 -12.32
C ARG A 69 3.85 -20.37 -11.62
N GLU A 70 3.34 -19.29 -12.17
CA GLU A 70 3.56 -17.95 -11.64
C GLU A 70 2.78 -17.79 -10.34
N LEU A 71 1.48 -18.17 -10.30
CA LEU A 71 0.67 -18.19 -9.09
C LEU A 71 1.33 -19.04 -7.99
N ARG A 72 1.81 -20.22 -8.33
CA ARG A 72 2.54 -21.08 -7.38
C ARG A 72 3.76 -20.35 -6.81
N THR A 73 4.57 -19.75 -7.69
CA THR A 73 5.77 -19.00 -7.27
C THR A 73 5.43 -17.84 -6.36
N ALA A 74 4.40 -17.06 -6.71
CA ALA A 74 3.93 -15.92 -5.90
C ALA A 74 3.43 -16.37 -4.51
N LEU A 75 2.63 -17.44 -4.44
CA LEU A 75 2.12 -17.96 -3.17
C LEU A 75 3.23 -18.57 -2.30
N LEU A 76 4.19 -19.27 -2.90
CA LEU A 76 5.37 -19.77 -2.20
C LEU A 76 6.27 -18.63 -1.69
N ALA A 77 6.37 -17.52 -2.43
CA ALA A 77 7.09 -16.35 -1.96
C ALA A 77 6.46 -15.75 -0.68
N LEU A 78 5.13 -15.84 -0.51
CA LEU A 78 4.45 -15.40 0.70
C LEU A 78 4.77 -16.27 1.94
N THR A 79 5.24 -17.51 1.76
CA THR A 79 5.65 -18.38 2.88
C THR A 79 6.98 -17.96 3.49
N ARG A 80 7.80 -17.22 2.77
CA ARG A 80 9.13 -16.81 3.23
C ARG A 80 9.02 -15.71 4.27
N GLU A 81 8.80 -16.11 5.53
CA GLU A 81 8.83 -15.17 6.66
C GLU A 81 10.23 -14.59 6.84
N GLY A 82 10.31 -13.26 6.83
CA GLY A 82 11.48 -12.54 7.35
C GLY A 82 12.79 -12.70 6.57
N ALA A 83 12.78 -13.27 5.37
CA ALA A 83 14.01 -13.47 4.58
C ALA A 83 14.64 -12.14 4.10
N ARG A 84 13.93 -11.05 4.09
CA ARG A 84 14.49 -9.71 3.98
C ARG A 84 14.26 -8.97 5.29
N ARG A 85 15.24 -9.04 6.18
CA ARG A 85 15.41 -8.03 7.21
C ARG A 85 15.61 -6.71 6.49
N GLY A 86 14.50 -5.99 6.24
CA GLY A 86 14.55 -4.70 5.57
C GLY A 86 15.27 -3.68 6.43
N TRP A 87 15.79 -2.64 5.81
CA TRP A 87 16.47 -1.53 6.47
C TRP A 87 15.63 -0.92 7.61
N TRP A 88 14.28 -1.00 7.57
CA TRP A 88 13.37 -0.47 8.58
C TRP A 88 13.45 -1.19 9.94
N GLN A 89 14.08 -2.37 10.00
CA GLN A 89 14.25 -3.07 11.29
C GLN A 89 15.13 -2.33 12.30
N SER A 90 16.01 -1.45 11.83
CA SER A 90 16.79 -0.55 12.69
C SER A 90 15.91 0.46 13.43
N TYR A 91 14.67 0.68 12.97
CA TYR A 91 13.69 1.59 13.58
C TYR A 91 12.63 0.87 14.42
N ARG A 92 12.90 -0.37 14.85
CA ARG A 92 12.02 -1.09 15.78
C ARG A 92 11.79 -0.28 17.05
N GLY A 93 10.50 -0.22 17.48
CA GLY A 93 10.09 0.62 18.63
C GLY A 93 9.73 2.05 18.26
N VAL A 94 10.07 2.51 17.04
CA VAL A 94 9.60 3.78 16.46
C VAL A 94 8.36 3.55 15.61
N LEU A 95 8.37 2.48 14.80
CA LEU A 95 7.32 2.16 13.84
C LEU A 95 6.19 1.37 14.49
N SER A 96 4.96 1.68 14.10
CA SER A 96 3.82 0.80 14.40
C SER A 96 3.88 -0.47 13.52
N PRO A 97 3.35 -1.62 13.99
CA PRO A 97 3.28 -2.83 13.17
C PRO A 97 2.57 -2.61 11.82
N ALA A 98 1.52 -1.79 11.78
CA ALA A 98 0.81 -1.46 10.55
C ALA A 98 1.70 -0.68 9.57
N TYR A 99 2.56 0.21 10.06
CA TYR A 99 3.48 0.96 9.20
C TYR A 99 4.64 0.09 8.70
N GLU A 100 5.13 -0.85 9.52
CA GLU A 100 6.10 -1.88 9.07
C GLU A 100 5.51 -2.75 7.96
N ASP A 101 4.24 -3.15 8.08
CA ASP A 101 3.52 -3.89 7.03
C ASP A 101 3.44 -3.08 5.73
N LEU A 102 3.11 -1.77 5.80
CA LEU A 102 3.08 -0.90 4.61
C LEU A 102 4.44 -0.82 3.91
N ILE A 103 5.52 -0.58 4.67
CA ILE A 103 6.89 -0.52 4.13
C ILE A 103 7.25 -1.84 3.44
N SER A 104 6.91 -2.97 4.07
CA SER A 104 7.17 -4.29 3.50
C SER A 104 6.39 -4.53 2.21
N LEU A 105 5.13 -4.12 2.15
CA LEU A 105 4.29 -4.24 0.97
C LEU A 105 4.80 -3.36 -0.18
N GLU A 106 5.15 -2.10 0.10
CA GLU A 106 5.70 -1.19 -0.92
C GLU A 106 7.05 -1.68 -1.47
N ALA A 107 7.87 -2.31 -0.61
CA ALA A 107 9.14 -2.89 -1.06
C ALA A 107 8.96 -4.05 -2.05
N GLU A 108 7.83 -4.74 -2.03
CA GLU A 108 7.52 -5.87 -2.89
C GLU A 108 6.61 -5.50 -4.06
N ALA A 109 5.80 -4.45 -3.91
CA ALA A 109 4.87 -4.01 -4.93
C ALA A 109 5.59 -3.58 -6.21
N THR A 110 4.97 -3.85 -7.34
CA THR A 110 5.37 -3.36 -8.66
C THR A 110 4.62 -2.10 -9.05
N SER A 111 3.44 -1.90 -8.46
CA SER A 111 2.64 -0.69 -8.67
C SER A 111 1.93 -0.23 -7.40
N VAL A 112 1.74 1.07 -7.30
CA VAL A 112 0.86 1.71 -6.31
C VAL A 112 -0.03 2.72 -7.02
N ARG A 113 -1.33 2.55 -6.86
CA ARG A 113 -2.35 3.52 -7.27
C ARG A 113 -2.92 4.15 -6.00
N THR A 114 -2.74 5.45 -5.83
CA THR A 114 -3.17 6.11 -4.59
C THR A 114 -4.09 7.29 -4.86
N TRP A 115 -5.16 7.38 -4.11
CA TRP A 115 -6.02 8.55 -4.01
C TRP A 115 -5.79 9.23 -2.66
N GLN A 116 -5.52 10.54 -2.68
CA GLN A 116 -5.25 11.33 -1.48
C GLN A 116 -6.12 12.57 -1.45
N ILE A 117 -7.01 12.64 -0.44
CA ILE A 117 -7.97 13.76 -0.30
C ILE A 117 -7.40 14.94 0.48
N GLY A 118 -6.52 14.71 1.47
CA GLY A 118 -6.10 15.75 2.43
C GLY A 118 -4.60 15.98 2.54
N VAL A 119 -3.75 15.07 2.04
CA VAL A 119 -2.30 15.15 2.18
C VAL A 119 -1.59 14.75 0.89
N ILE A 120 -0.34 15.14 0.74
CA ILE A 120 0.52 14.63 -0.33
C ILE A 120 0.89 13.17 -0.04
N PRO A 121 0.87 12.25 -1.04
CA PRO A 121 1.30 10.86 -0.85
C PRO A 121 2.70 10.75 -0.24
N GLY A 122 2.91 9.87 0.75
CA GLY A 122 4.16 9.74 1.48
C GLY A 122 5.39 9.47 0.61
N LEU A 123 5.23 8.75 -0.52
CA LEU A 123 6.29 8.48 -1.48
C LEU A 123 6.74 9.73 -2.27
N LEU A 124 5.98 10.82 -2.22
CA LEU A 124 6.25 12.08 -2.93
C LEU A 124 6.59 13.25 -1.99
N GLN A 125 6.61 13.04 -0.68
CA GLN A 125 6.83 14.10 0.31
C GLN A 125 8.31 14.56 0.35
N THR A 126 8.52 15.85 0.65
CA THR A 126 9.80 16.37 1.12
C THR A 126 9.95 16.08 2.61
N GLY A 127 11.19 16.17 3.13
CA GLY A 127 11.45 15.98 4.56
C GLY A 127 10.74 17.03 5.42
N GLU A 128 10.78 18.30 5.00
CA GLU A 128 10.16 19.40 5.73
C GLU A 128 8.63 19.28 5.77
N TYR A 129 8.00 18.96 4.63
CA TYR A 129 6.56 18.71 4.59
C TYR A 129 6.18 17.50 5.47
N ALA A 130 6.93 16.40 5.40
CA ALA A 130 6.69 15.23 6.23
C ALA A 130 6.81 15.56 7.73
N ARG A 131 7.79 16.35 8.11
CA ARG A 131 8.00 16.84 9.49
C ARG A 131 6.79 17.64 9.97
N GLU A 132 6.40 18.67 9.22
CA GLU A 132 5.26 19.49 9.60
C GLU A 132 3.96 18.67 9.72
N LEU A 133 3.74 17.77 8.76
CA LEU A 133 2.57 16.90 8.79
C LEU A 133 2.56 16.02 10.05
N MET A 134 3.69 15.39 10.40
CA MET A 134 3.81 14.54 11.58
C MET A 134 3.65 15.34 12.87
N THR A 135 4.23 16.53 12.97
CA THR A 135 4.08 17.40 14.13
C THR A 135 2.64 17.92 14.29
N SER A 136 1.99 18.29 13.19
CA SER A 136 0.61 18.84 13.22
C SER A 136 -0.44 17.76 13.50
N ILE A 137 -0.21 16.51 13.06
CA ILE A 137 -1.12 15.39 13.28
C ILE A 137 -0.75 14.60 14.53
N GLY A 138 0.50 14.75 15.00
CA GLY A 138 1.00 14.10 16.21
C GLY A 138 0.15 14.46 17.42
N MET A 139 -0.58 13.46 17.95
CA MET A 139 -1.54 13.67 19.06
C MET A 139 -0.91 13.37 20.44
N SER A 140 0.41 13.12 20.53
CA SER A 140 1.09 12.81 21.78
C SER A 140 2.57 13.20 21.76
N GLU A 141 3.12 13.58 22.92
CA GLU A 141 4.55 13.80 23.14
C GLU A 141 5.42 12.62 22.67
N ALA A 142 4.90 11.39 22.79
CA ALA A 142 5.60 10.19 22.32
C ALA A 142 5.83 10.15 20.79
N VAL A 143 5.10 10.94 20.01
CA VAL A 143 5.32 11.11 18.57
C VAL A 143 6.36 12.18 18.33
N GLU A 144 6.36 13.27 19.11
CA GLU A 144 7.32 14.37 18.98
C GLU A 144 8.76 13.89 19.13
N ASP A 145 9.05 13.03 20.11
CA ASP A 145 10.36 12.41 20.32
C ASP A 145 10.83 11.51 19.16
N LYS A 146 9.90 11.11 18.27
CA LYS A 146 10.17 10.17 17.17
C LYS A 146 10.10 10.79 15.78
N VAL A 147 9.73 12.07 15.68
CA VAL A 147 9.50 12.74 14.39
C VAL A 147 10.71 12.62 13.46
N ASP A 148 11.92 12.84 13.95
CA ASP A 148 13.14 12.73 13.13
C ASP A 148 13.29 11.34 12.52
N ALA A 149 13.17 10.30 13.34
CA ALA A 149 13.29 8.92 12.89
C ALA A 149 12.14 8.54 11.92
N LEU A 150 10.92 9.03 12.16
CA LEU A 150 9.78 8.81 11.26
C LEU A 150 9.97 9.52 9.92
N VAL A 151 10.55 10.72 9.90
CA VAL A 151 10.90 11.44 8.66
C VAL A 151 11.99 10.68 7.91
N GLU A 152 13.05 10.21 8.58
CA GLU A 152 14.08 9.37 7.96
C GLU A 152 13.50 8.14 7.30
N VAL A 153 12.64 7.40 8.01
CA VAL A 153 11.94 6.23 7.47
C VAL A 153 11.10 6.61 6.25
N ARG A 154 10.36 7.73 6.31
CA ARG A 154 9.52 8.20 5.20
C ARG A 154 10.34 8.53 3.97
N LEU A 155 11.49 9.15 4.12
CA LEU A 155 12.40 9.44 3.01
C LEU A 155 13.06 8.16 2.47
N ALA A 156 13.49 7.26 3.34
CA ALA A 156 14.10 6.00 2.94
C ALA A 156 13.14 5.12 2.13
N ARG A 157 11.83 5.11 2.46
CA ARG A 157 10.79 4.40 1.68
C ARG A 157 10.75 4.84 0.22
N GLN A 158 11.05 6.10 -0.09
CA GLN A 158 11.01 6.63 -1.45
C GLN A 158 12.03 5.98 -2.40
N SER A 159 13.00 5.22 -1.87
CA SER A 159 13.96 4.44 -2.66
C SER A 159 13.28 3.43 -3.59
N VAL A 160 12.06 3.00 -3.29
CA VAL A 160 11.27 2.11 -4.18
C VAL A 160 10.99 2.75 -5.55
N LEU A 161 10.97 4.08 -5.64
CA LEU A 161 10.77 4.81 -6.90
C LEU A 161 12.04 4.92 -7.76
N THR A 162 13.21 4.54 -7.22
CA THR A 162 14.51 4.75 -7.87
C THR A 162 15.39 3.51 -7.93
N ARG A 163 14.91 2.37 -7.41
CA ARG A 163 15.61 1.08 -7.49
C ARG A 163 15.70 0.58 -8.94
N GLU A 164 16.46 -0.46 -9.19
CA GLU A 164 16.68 -1.07 -10.51
C GLU A 164 15.37 -1.43 -11.22
N SER A 165 14.44 -2.09 -10.50
CA SER A 165 13.05 -2.30 -10.95
C SER A 165 12.14 -1.34 -10.18
N PRO A 166 11.95 -0.10 -10.67
CA PRO A 166 11.26 0.93 -9.91
C PRO A 166 9.76 0.65 -9.83
N LEU A 167 9.18 0.97 -8.67
CA LEU A 167 7.75 0.91 -8.45
C LEU A 167 7.03 1.93 -9.35
N ASN A 168 5.97 1.49 -10.03
CA ASN A 168 5.09 2.35 -10.81
C ASN A 168 4.07 3.03 -9.87
N LEU A 169 4.19 4.34 -9.72
CA LEU A 169 3.29 5.13 -8.88
C LEU A 169 2.31 5.93 -9.72
N TRP A 170 1.02 5.74 -9.47
CA TRP A 170 -0.03 6.62 -9.98
C TRP A 170 -0.74 7.29 -8.81
N ALA A 171 -0.53 8.59 -8.66
CA ALA A 171 -1.11 9.38 -7.58
C ALA A 171 -2.18 10.34 -8.13
N ILE A 172 -3.40 10.23 -7.62
CA ILE A 172 -4.45 11.23 -7.80
C ILE A 172 -4.55 12.00 -6.49
N ILE A 173 -4.40 13.31 -6.55
CA ILE A 173 -4.37 14.18 -5.37
C ILE A 173 -5.51 15.20 -5.52
N ALA A 174 -6.33 15.34 -4.47
CA ALA A 174 -7.33 16.39 -4.45
C ALA A 174 -6.65 17.77 -4.44
N GLU A 175 -7.14 18.70 -5.22
CA GLU A 175 -6.59 20.06 -5.28
C GLU A 175 -6.52 20.72 -3.89
N GLY A 176 -7.48 20.43 -3.00
CA GLY A 176 -7.47 20.92 -1.63
C GLY A 176 -6.22 20.57 -0.85
N ALA A 177 -5.65 19.36 -1.07
CA ALA A 177 -4.40 18.93 -0.42
C ALA A 177 -3.19 19.78 -0.87
N LEU A 178 -3.20 20.27 -2.12
CA LEU A 178 -2.14 21.11 -2.66
C LEU A 178 -2.23 22.57 -2.14
N ARG A 179 -3.40 23.00 -1.72
CA ARG A 179 -3.69 24.33 -1.19
C ARG A 179 -3.56 24.44 0.32
N THR A 180 -3.29 23.31 1.00
CA THR A 180 -3.08 23.31 2.45
C THR A 180 -1.90 24.21 2.80
N ARG A 181 -2.09 25.09 3.78
CA ARG A 181 -1.03 25.97 4.27
C ARG A 181 -0.24 25.26 5.35
N CYS A 182 1.05 25.10 5.09
CA CYS A 182 2.01 24.67 6.09
C CYS A 182 2.42 25.85 6.99
N VAL A 183 2.85 25.56 8.21
CA VAL A 183 3.31 26.57 9.17
C VAL A 183 4.61 27.22 8.68
N GLY A 184 5.55 26.40 8.17
CA GLY A 184 6.81 26.88 7.61
C GLY A 184 6.62 27.58 6.27
N ALA A 185 7.10 28.82 6.18
CA ALA A 185 7.09 29.57 4.92
C ALA A 185 7.87 28.81 3.84
N GLY A 186 7.25 28.61 2.67
CA GLY A 186 7.88 27.94 1.54
C GLY A 186 7.85 26.41 1.57
N VAL A 187 7.49 25.74 2.69
CA VAL A 187 7.44 24.28 2.76
C VAL A 187 6.49 23.69 1.70
N MET A 188 5.29 24.23 1.56
CA MET A 188 4.36 23.76 0.53
C MET A 188 4.87 24.09 -0.88
N ARG A 189 5.47 25.25 -1.10
CA ARG A 189 6.07 25.63 -2.38
C ARG A 189 7.16 24.64 -2.82
N ASP A 190 8.05 24.27 -1.89
CA ASP A 190 9.12 23.29 -2.15
C ASP A 190 8.52 21.89 -2.38
N GLN A 191 7.49 21.54 -1.62
CA GLN A 191 6.74 20.29 -1.80
C GLN A 191 6.07 20.19 -3.19
N LEU A 192 5.44 21.27 -3.65
CA LEU A 192 4.84 21.32 -5.00
C LEU A 192 5.91 21.25 -6.10
N GLY A 193 7.05 21.92 -5.91
CA GLY A 193 8.22 21.77 -6.78
C GLY A 193 8.72 20.32 -6.84
N ARG A 194 8.69 19.61 -5.72
CA ARG A 194 9.02 18.17 -5.66
C ARG A 194 8.03 17.32 -6.44
N LEU A 195 6.74 17.63 -6.42
CA LEU A 195 5.75 16.91 -7.24
C LEU A 195 6.04 17.06 -8.73
N LEU A 196 6.34 18.28 -9.19
CA LEU A 196 6.69 18.56 -10.59
C LEU A 196 7.98 17.85 -11.01
N GLU A 197 9.00 17.81 -10.15
CA GLU A 197 10.24 17.06 -10.40
C GLU A 197 9.96 15.55 -10.53
N ARG A 198 9.21 14.99 -9.59
CA ARG A 198 8.91 13.56 -9.55
C ARG A 198 7.99 13.11 -10.69
N GLY A 199 7.03 13.95 -11.09
CA GLY A 199 6.12 13.70 -12.22
C GLY A 199 6.82 13.62 -13.58
N ARG A 200 8.09 14.03 -13.69
CA ARG A 200 8.92 13.84 -14.90
C ARG A 200 9.49 12.44 -15.04
N ARG A 201 9.40 11.59 -14.00
CA ARG A 201 9.91 10.23 -14.06
C ARG A 201 8.93 9.32 -14.80
N PRO A 202 9.42 8.39 -15.64
CA PRO A 202 8.55 7.53 -16.45
C PRO A 202 7.66 6.60 -15.62
N ASN A 203 8.06 6.31 -14.38
CA ASN A 203 7.32 5.44 -13.45
C ASN A 203 6.47 6.21 -12.44
N VAL A 204 6.31 7.53 -12.59
CA VAL A 204 5.50 8.35 -11.67
C VAL A 204 4.48 9.16 -12.46
N THR A 205 3.22 8.87 -12.24
CA THR A 205 2.08 9.62 -12.80
C THR A 205 1.38 10.39 -11.68
N ILE A 206 1.19 11.69 -11.87
CA ILE A 206 0.51 12.56 -10.91
C ILE A 206 -0.65 13.25 -11.62
N GLN A 207 -1.86 13.12 -11.07
CA GLN A 207 -3.05 13.83 -11.52
C GLN A 207 -3.67 14.59 -10.36
N VAL A 208 -4.29 15.72 -10.68
CA VAL A 208 -5.03 16.56 -9.74
C VAL A 208 -6.51 16.40 -9.99
N LEU A 209 -7.28 16.13 -8.93
CA LEU A 209 -8.73 16.20 -8.98
C LEU A 209 -9.17 17.60 -8.52
N PRO A 210 -9.80 18.41 -9.40
CA PRO A 210 -10.19 19.78 -9.09
C PRO A 210 -11.20 19.86 -7.93
N SER A 211 -11.16 20.94 -7.17
CA SER A 211 -12.07 21.17 -6.04
C SER A 211 -13.53 21.42 -6.46
N ASP A 212 -13.76 21.82 -7.70
CA ASP A 212 -15.07 22.05 -8.30
C ASP A 212 -15.62 20.81 -9.03
N SER A 213 -14.97 19.66 -8.88
CA SER A 213 -15.46 18.39 -9.43
C SER A 213 -16.82 18.01 -8.84
N PRO A 214 -17.71 17.39 -9.64
CA PRO A 214 -18.96 16.82 -9.11
C PRO A 214 -18.72 15.81 -7.99
N PRO A 215 -19.75 15.48 -7.19
CA PRO A 215 -19.64 14.42 -6.17
C PRO A 215 -19.06 13.14 -6.74
N HIS A 216 -18.06 12.57 -6.06
CA HIS A 216 -17.31 11.42 -6.53
C HIS A 216 -16.93 10.44 -5.39
N VAL A 217 -16.60 9.22 -5.74
CA VAL A 217 -16.29 8.13 -4.78
C VAL A 217 -15.14 8.45 -3.82
N GLY A 218 -14.21 9.34 -4.22
CA GLY A 218 -13.06 9.73 -3.41
C GLY A 218 -13.44 10.54 -2.16
N GLN A 219 -14.67 11.07 -2.05
CA GLN A 219 -15.14 11.76 -0.85
C GLN A 219 -15.26 10.82 0.36
N MET A 220 -15.26 9.51 0.14
CA MET A 220 -15.30 8.50 1.21
C MET A 220 -13.97 8.33 1.96
N GLY A 221 -12.87 8.90 1.46
CA GLY A 221 -11.56 8.87 2.11
C GLY A 221 -10.41 8.49 1.18
N SER A 222 -9.20 8.62 1.69
CA SER A 222 -7.96 8.25 1.00
C SER A 222 -7.72 6.75 1.04
N TYR A 223 -7.11 6.21 -0.01
CA TYR A 223 -6.68 4.81 -0.07
C TYR A 223 -5.54 4.62 -1.06
N SER A 224 -4.87 3.47 -0.95
CA SER A 224 -3.85 3.04 -1.90
C SER A 224 -4.08 1.58 -2.28
N VAL A 225 -4.01 1.27 -3.56
CA VAL A 225 -4.02 -0.10 -4.09
C VAL A 225 -2.58 -0.46 -4.42
N LEU A 226 -2.02 -1.42 -3.71
CA LEU A 226 -0.70 -1.97 -3.96
C LEU A 226 -0.84 -3.19 -4.89
N GLY A 227 -0.26 -3.10 -6.07
CA GLY A 227 -0.27 -4.16 -7.08
C GLY A 227 1.02 -4.97 -7.05
N PHE A 228 0.88 -6.28 -7.29
CA PHE A 228 2.00 -7.21 -7.32
C PHE A 228 2.03 -7.88 -8.69
N GLU A 229 3.25 -8.06 -9.23
CA GLU A 229 3.46 -8.60 -10.56
C GLU A 229 2.70 -9.92 -10.74
N ASP A 230 2.09 -10.08 -11.92
CA ASP A 230 1.41 -11.25 -12.45
C ASP A 230 0.07 -11.66 -11.83
N TYR A 231 -0.30 -11.20 -10.63
CA TYR A 231 -1.57 -11.60 -9.98
C TYR A 231 -2.31 -10.44 -9.33
N ALA A 232 -3.21 -9.87 -10.08
CA ALA A 232 -4.18 -8.88 -9.59
C ALA A 232 -5.00 -9.38 -8.36
N ASP A 233 -5.13 -10.69 -8.21
CA ASP A 233 -5.77 -11.34 -7.05
C ASP A 233 -4.93 -11.28 -5.76
N LEU A 234 -3.68 -10.86 -5.85
CA LEU A 234 -2.80 -10.65 -4.69
C LEU A 234 -2.67 -9.17 -4.31
N ASP A 235 -3.36 -8.27 -5.01
CA ASP A 235 -3.35 -6.85 -4.67
C ASP A 235 -3.92 -6.62 -3.27
N VAL A 236 -3.46 -5.55 -2.65
CA VAL A 236 -3.88 -5.15 -1.30
C VAL A 236 -4.31 -3.70 -1.34
N VAL A 237 -5.44 -3.40 -0.71
CA VAL A 237 -5.82 -2.02 -0.45
C VAL A 237 -5.39 -1.64 0.95
N HIS A 238 -4.73 -0.50 1.05
CA HIS A 238 -4.38 0.16 2.30
C HIS A 238 -5.26 1.39 2.49
N VAL A 239 -5.97 1.43 3.62
CA VAL A 239 -6.76 2.58 4.07
C VAL A 239 -6.26 2.97 5.44
N GLU A 240 -5.89 4.23 5.61
CA GLU A 240 -5.39 4.77 6.86
C GLU A 240 -6.43 5.67 7.52
N SER A 241 -6.60 5.50 8.82
CA SER A 241 -7.40 6.37 9.67
C SER A 241 -6.53 6.90 10.81
N LEU A 242 -7.09 7.80 11.64
CA LEU A 242 -6.35 8.45 12.73
C LEU A 242 -5.69 7.45 13.70
N THR A 243 -6.35 6.33 13.99
CA THR A 243 -5.92 5.37 15.01
C THR A 243 -5.63 3.97 14.48
N ALA A 244 -5.89 3.71 13.21
CA ALA A 244 -5.78 2.38 12.63
C ALA A 244 -5.47 2.43 11.15
N ALA A 245 -4.82 1.38 10.65
CA ALA A 245 -4.70 1.09 9.22
C ALA A 245 -5.45 -0.21 8.91
N LEU A 246 -6.24 -0.19 7.85
CA LEU A 246 -6.95 -1.33 7.32
C LEU A 246 -6.23 -1.82 6.06
N TYR A 247 -6.00 -3.13 6.00
CA TYR A 247 -5.53 -3.82 4.81
C TYR A 247 -6.64 -4.74 4.30
N VAL A 248 -7.08 -4.53 3.06
CA VAL A 248 -8.12 -5.33 2.41
C VAL A 248 -7.44 -6.24 1.40
N GLU A 249 -7.58 -7.57 1.60
CA GLU A 249 -6.96 -8.61 0.78
C GLU A 249 -8.02 -9.45 0.01
N ASP A 250 -9.31 -9.22 0.25
CA ASP A 250 -10.40 -9.88 -0.48
C ASP A 250 -10.49 -9.34 -1.91
N GLY A 251 -10.38 -10.22 -2.90
CA GLY A 251 -10.30 -9.83 -4.31
C GLY A 251 -11.54 -9.07 -4.79
N GLY A 252 -12.73 -9.40 -4.29
CA GLY A 252 -13.96 -8.69 -4.64
C GLY A 252 -13.96 -7.26 -4.11
N GLN A 253 -13.56 -7.07 -2.85
CA GLN A 253 -13.44 -5.74 -2.26
C GLN A 253 -12.31 -4.92 -2.91
N VAL A 254 -11.16 -5.54 -3.18
CA VAL A 254 -10.05 -4.90 -3.92
C VAL A 254 -10.52 -4.42 -5.29
N GLY A 255 -11.36 -5.20 -5.99
CA GLY A 255 -11.98 -4.82 -7.25
C GLY A 255 -12.76 -3.51 -7.15
N VAL A 256 -13.55 -3.32 -6.08
CA VAL A 256 -14.31 -2.07 -5.85
C VAL A 256 -13.39 -0.86 -5.76
N TYR A 257 -12.26 -0.97 -5.06
CA TYR A 257 -11.29 0.14 -4.95
C TYR A 257 -10.56 0.42 -6.27
N ARG A 258 -10.28 -0.61 -7.08
CA ARG A 258 -9.73 -0.42 -8.43
C ARG A 258 -10.70 0.33 -9.32
N ASP A 259 -11.97 -0.08 -9.35
CA ASP A 259 -13.02 0.60 -10.12
C ASP A 259 -13.20 2.04 -9.64
N ALA A 260 -13.16 2.27 -8.34
CA ALA A 260 -13.19 3.61 -7.76
C ALA A 260 -12.01 4.47 -8.24
N PHE A 261 -10.79 3.89 -8.29
CA PHE A 261 -9.62 4.58 -8.80
C PHE A 261 -9.76 4.96 -10.27
N GLU A 262 -10.27 4.06 -11.12
CA GLU A 262 -10.49 4.35 -12.54
C GLU A 262 -11.51 5.49 -12.75
N ARG A 263 -12.56 5.55 -11.93
CA ARG A 263 -13.52 6.66 -11.95
C ARG A 263 -12.87 7.98 -11.54
N LEU A 264 -12.03 7.99 -10.50
CA LEU A 264 -11.29 9.17 -10.08
C LEU A 264 -10.29 9.61 -11.15
N ARG A 265 -9.60 8.67 -11.79
CA ARG A 265 -8.69 8.93 -12.91
C ARG A 265 -9.39 9.61 -14.09
N ALA A 266 -10.59 9.16 -14.42
CA ALA A 266 -11.38 9.75 -15.49
C ALA A 266 -11.90 11.17 -15.17
N ALA A 267 -12.11 11.47 -13.88
CA ALA A 267 -12.56 12.78 -13.41
C ALA A 267 -11.42 13.77 -13.15
N ALA A 268 -10.18 13.27 -12.98
CA ALA A 268 -9.01 14.10 -12.73
C ALA A 268 -8.55 14.81 -14.02
N LEU A 269 -7.81 15.89 -13.85
CA LEU A 269 -7.11 16.57 -14.96
C LEU A 269 -6.15 15.62 -15.68
N SER A 270 -5.83 15.89 -16.94
CA SER A 270 -4.73 15.18 -17.61
C SER A 270 -3.42 15.38 -16.85
N VAL A 271 -2.40 14.58 -17.15
CA VAL A 271 -1.08 14.69 -16.51
C VAL A 271 -0.48 16.08 -16.73
N GLU A 272 -0.59 16.58 -17.95
CA GLU A 272 -0.09 17.89 -18.39
C GLU A 272 -0.85 19.03 -17.68
N ALA A 273 -2.18 18.99 -17.72
CA ALA A 273 -3.02 19.99 -17.04
C ALA A 273 -2.85 19.95 -15.51
N SER A 274 -2.55 18.76 -14.95
CA SER A 274 -2.22 18.61 -13.54
C SER A 274 -0.89 19.27 -13.18
N ALA A 275 0.13 19.13 -14.02
CA ALA A 275 1.41 19.79 -13.82
C ALA A 275 1.26 21.32 -13.89
N GLU A 276 0.50 21.85 -14.84
CA GLU A 276 0.18 23.27 -14.93
C GLU A 276 -0.57 23.76 -13.68
N ARG A 277 -1.55 23.00 -13.21
CA ARG A 277 -2.31 23.33 -12.00
C ARG A 277 -1.43 23.32 -10.74
N ILE A 278 -0.53 22.35 -10.60
CA ILE A 278 0.44 22.30 -9.50
C ILE A 278 1.37 23.53 -9.53
N GLU A 279 1.84 23.94 -10.72
CA GLU A 279 2.70 25.11 -10.87
C GLU A 279 1.95 26.40 -10.49
N GLN A 280 0.70 26.59 -10.96
CA GLN A 280 -0.14 27.73 -10.58
C GLN A 280 -0.33 27.83 -9.06
N ILE A 281 -0.67 26.70 -8.40
CA ILE A 281 -0.82 26.66 -6.95
C ILE A 281 0.52 26.94 -6.25
N ARG A 282 1.65 26.45 -6.79
CA ARG A 282 2.97 26.73 -6.26
C ARG A 282 3.31 28.21 -6.24
N GLU A 283 2.90 28.95 -7.28
CA GLU A 283 3.10 30.40 -7.36
C GLU A 283 2.23 31.14 -6.31
N GLU A 284 1.02 30.66 -6.05
CA GLU A 284 0.12 31.23 -5.03
C GLU A 284 0.69 31.09 -3.58
N HIS A 285 1.53 30.08 -3.33
CA HIS A 285 2.22 29.94 -2.03
C HIS A 285 3.33 30.96 -1.78
N GLY A 286 3.63 31.80 -2.77
CA GLY A 286 4.56 32.94 -2.60
C GLY A 286 6.04 32.54 -2.53
N PRO A 287 6.96 33.50 -2.60
CA PRO A 287 8.39 33.27 -2.33
C PRO A 287 8.61 33.00 -0.84
N ARG A 288 9.76 32.38 -0.52
CA ARG A 288 10.22 32.20 0.87
C ARG A 288 10.36 33.54 1.59
#